data_1b8b783b0948f5fca9873e4c9409062d
#
_entry.id   1b8b783b0948f5fca9873e4c9409062d
#
_cell.length_a   1.000
_cell.length_b   1.000
_cell.length_c   1.000
_cell.angle_alpha   90.00
_cell.angle_beta   90.00
_cell.angle_gamma   90.00
#
_symmetry.space_group_name_H-M   'P 1'
#
loop_
_entity.id
_entity.type
_entity.pdbx_description
1 polymer ?
#
loop_
_entity_poly.entity_id
_entity_poly.type
_entity_poly.pdbx_seq_one_letter_code
_entity_poly.pdbx_strand_id
1 'polypeptide(L)'
;MFKFLLFLILFIIFDNVFSLNNEEKVEEFFYNTSNHTNNWAVIVGTSRFWFNYRHVANALSIYRSVKRMGIPDSQIILMISDDMACDARNPWPGTVFNNVQHHINVYGDNVEVDYRGYEVTVENFIRVLTGRVLETSPKSKRLNTNSGSNILLYMTGHGGDGFLKFQDSDELTSVELANAFEQMYQKQRYNEILFVIDTCQAESMSSLIYSPNIIGKS
;
A
#
# COMPACT_ATOMS: atom_id res chain seq x y z
N MET A 1 -34.33 29.42 -5.98
CA MET A 1 -33.54 28.89 -7.08
C MET A 1 -32.08 29.38 -7.03
N PHE A 2 -31.81 30.66 -6.89
CA PHE A 2 -30.42 31.18 -6.86
C PHE A 2 -29.53 30.71 -5.70
N LYS A 3 -30.09 30.52 -4.49
CA LYS A 3 -29.32 30.02 -3.32
C LYS A 3 -28.92 28.54 -3.44
N PHE A 4 -29.71 27.75 -4.14
CA PHE A 4 -29.41 26.31 -4.35
C PHE A 4 -28.30 26.14 -5.39
N LEU A 5 -28.29 26.95 -6.42
CA LEU A 5 -27.25 26.95 -7.46
C LEU A 5 -25.90 27.41 -6.90
N LEU A 6 -25.90 28.43 -6.01
CA LEU A 6 -24.68 28.89 -5.34
C LEU A 6 -24.08 27.85 -4.40
N PHE A 7 -24.95 27.10 -3.71
CA PHE A 7 -24.51 25.96 -2.83
C PHE A 7 -23.91 24.81 -3.63
N LEU A 8 -24.50 24.50 -4.80
CA LEU A 8 -23.98 23.45 -5.70
C LEU A 8 -22.63 23.85 -6.32
N ILE A 9 -22.48 25.13 -6.71
CA ILE A 9 -21.22 25.65 -7.25
C ILE A 9 -20.13 25.68 -6.18
N LEU A 10 -20.45 26.06 -4.94
CA LEU A 10 -19.52 26.02 -3.81
C LEU A 10 -19.09 24.58 -3.48
N PHE A 11 -20.01 23.62 -3.56
CA PHE A 11 -19.70 22.19 -3.32
C PHE A 11 -18.75 21.63 -4.39
N ILE A 12 -19.02 21.93 -5.67
CA ILE A 12 -18.17 21.52 -6.80
C ILE A 12 -16.78 22.18 -6.74
N ILE A 13 -16.70 23.46 -6.33
CA ILE A 13 -15.42 24.14 -6.15
C ILE A 13 -14.66 23.57 -4.96
N PHE A 14 -15.34 23.22 -3.86
CA PHE A 14 -14.71 22.66 -2.67
C PHE A 14 -14.15 21.27 -2.93
N ASP A 15 -14.89 20.40 -3.64
CA ASP A 15 -14.43 19.09 -4.04
C ASP A 15 -13.25 19.16 -5.02
N ASN A 16 -13.26 20.07 -5.98
CA ASN A 16 -12.13 20.25 -6.90
C ASN A 16 -10.88 20.83 -6.23
N VAL A 17 -11.04 21.81 -5.31
CA VAL A 17 -9.91 22.38 -4.56
C VAL A 17 -9.32 21.35 -3.59
N PHE A 18 -10.15 20.50 -2.97
CA PHE A 18 -9.68 19.43 -2.09
C PHE A 18 -8.97 18.31 -2.87
N SER A 19 -9.46 17.98 -4.08
CA SER A 19 -8.81 17.02 -5.00
C SER A 19 -7.46 17.56 -5.50
N LEU A 20 -7.39 18.80 -5.93
CA LEU A 20 -6.14 19.44 -6.38
C LEU A 20 -5.09 19.48 -5.26
N ASN A 21 -5.48 19.82 -4.02
CA ASN A 21 -4.55 19.81 -2.88
C ASN A 21 -3.99 18.42 -2.57
N ASN A 22 -4.73 17.34 -2.85
CA ASN A 22 -4.25 15.97 -2.63
C ASN A 22 -3.34 15.50 -3.77
N GLU A 23 -3.59 15.87 -5.01
CA GLU A 23 -2.70 15.58 -6.14
C GLU A 23 -1.35 16.29 -5.96
N GLU A 24 -1.36 17.56 -5.60
CA GLU A 24 -0.15 18.34 -5.32
C GLU A 24 0.68 17.73 -4.18
N LYS A 25 0.06 17.29 -3.10
CA LYS A 25 0.75 16.59 -2.00
C LYS A 25 1.35 15.25 -2.40
N VAL A 26 0.65 14.49 -3.27
CA VAL A 26 1.18 13.21 -3.79
C VAL A 26 2.36 13.46 -4.72
N GLU A 27 2.28 14.48 -5.59
CA GLU A 27 3.42 14.88 -6.42
C GLU A 27 4.60 15.35 -5.56
N GLU A 28 4.35 16.19 -4.56
CA GLU A 28 5.36 16.65 -3.62
C GLU A 28 6.03 15.49 -2.88
N PHE A 29 5.27 14.50 -2.44
CA PHE A 29 5.78 13.29 -1.79
C PHE A 29 6.82 12.54 -2.64
N PHE A 30 6.56 12.40 -3.95
CA PHE A 30 7.47 11.66 -4.84
C PHE A 30 8.61 12.49 -5.41
N TYR A 31 8.40 13.78 -5.67
CA TYR A 31 9.32 14.61 -6.45
C TYR A 31 10.03 15.70 -5.66
N ASN A 32 9.56 16.04 -4.45
CA ASN A 32 10.23 17.05 -3.64
C ASN A 32 11.49 16.48 -2.98
N THR A 33 12.65 16.76 -3.56
CA THR A 33 13.95 16.28 -3.09
C THR A 33 14.51 17.08 -1.91
N SER A 34 13.83 18.11 -1.45
CA SER A 34 14.38 19.00 -0.41
C SER A 34 14.42 18.37 0.99
N ASN A 35 13.55 17.39 1.27
CA ASN A 35 13.39 16.84 2.62
C ASN A 35 13.64 15.33 2.74
N HIS A 36 13.82 14.58 1.63
CA HIS A 36 14.07 13.16 1.69
C HIS A 36 15.27 12.70 0.84
N THR A 37 15.84 11.55 1.19
CA THR A 37 17.05 11.00 0.54
C THR A 37 16.77 9.79 -0.31
N ASN A 38 15.69 9.07 -0.06
CA ASN A 38 15.31 7.85 -0.78
C ASN A 38 13.81 7.56 -0.65
N ASN A 39 13.29 6.80 -1.61
CA ASN A 39 11.90 6.37 -1.66
C ASN A 39 11.81 4.85 -1.50
N TRP A 40 10.87 4.41 -0.69
CA TRP A 40 10.56 3.00 -0.45
C TRP A 40 9.10 2.71 -0.75
N ALA A 41 8.80 1.47 -1.07
CA ALA A 41 7.42 1.00 -1.17
C ALA A 41 7.23 -0.30 -0.37
N VAL A 42 6.12 -0.38 0.36
CA VAL A 42 5.62 -1.61 1.00
C VAL A 42 4.25 -1.87 0.41
N ILE A 43 4.10 -2.98 -0.30
CA ILE A 43 2.89 -3.32 -1.05
C ILE A 43 2.38 -4.65 -0.56
N VAL A 44 1.13 -4.69 -0.07
CA VAL A 44 0.57 -5.84 0.62
C VAL A 44 -0.76 -6.26 0.02
N GLY A 45 -0.79 -7.42 -0.62
CA GLY A 45 -2.01 -8.12 -1.03
C GLY A 45 -2.34 -9.20 0.01
N THR A 46 -3.35 -8.97 0.84
CA THR A 46 -3.62 -9.79 2.02
C THR A 46 -4.56 -10.97 1.78
N SER A 47 -5.26 -11.01 0.66
CA SER A 47 -6.29 -12.02 0.38
C SER A 47 -5.76 -13.24 -0.33
N ARG A 48 -6.26 -14.41 0.05
CA ARG A 48 -6.01 -15.71 -0.61
C ARG A 48 -7.19 -16.12 -1.48
N PHE A 49 -7.00 -17.21 -2.20
CA PHE A 49 -7.96 -17.91 -3.06
C PHE A 49 -8.30 -17.16 -4.36
N TRP A 50 -8.58 -17.96 -5.40
CA TRP A 50 -8.81 -17.48 -6.76
C TRP A 50 -9.88 -16.39 -6.91
N PHE A 51 -10.95 -16.45 -6.12
CA PHE A 51 -12.01 -15.44 -6.19
C PHE A 51 -11.57 -14.03 -5.72
N ASN A 52 -10.39 -13.93 -5.09
CA ASN A 52 -9.75 -12.69 -4.68
C ASN A 52 -8.69 -12.21 -5.67
N TYR A 53 -8.68 -12.74 -6.90
CA TYR A 53 -7.73 -12.37 -7.97
C TYR A 53 -7.49 -10.86 -8.09
N ARG A 54 -8.55 -10.06 -7.96
CA ARG A 54 -8.48 -8.60 -8.07
C ARG A 54 -7.49 -7.95 -7.10
N HIS A 55 -7.38 -8.45 -5.86
CA HIS A 55 -6.48 -7.87 -4.87
C HIS A 55 -5.01 -8.09 -5.26
N VAL A 56 -4.67 -9.29 -5.74
CA VAL A 56 -3.32 -9.57 -6.26
C VAL A 56 -3.04 -8.74 -7.51
N ALA A 57 -4.00 -8.63 -8.42
CA ALA A 57 -3.86 -7.79 -9.61
C ALA A 57 -3.66 -6.31 -9.27
N ASN A 58 -4.37 -5.78 -8.27
CA ASN A 58 -4.19 -4.41 -7.78
C ASN A 58 -2.80 -4.21 -7.17
N ALA A 59 -2.36 -5.10 -6.26
CA ALA A 59 -1.04 -5.02 -5.64
C ALA A 59 0.08 -5.06 -6.69
N LEU A 60 0.02 -5.97 -7.66
CA LEU A 60 1.00 -6.07 -8.75
C LEU A 60 0.96 -4.86 -9.69
N SER A 61 -0.20 -4.23 -9.89
CA SER A 61 -0.32 -3.00 -10.69
C SER A 61 0.40 -1.84 -10.01
N ILE A 62 0.25 -1.69 -8.69
CA ILE A 62 0.97 -0.68 -7.91
C ILE A 62 2.48 -0.98 -7.92
N TYR A 63 2.90 -2.24 -7.68
CA TYR A 63 4.30 -2.65 -7.77
C TYR A 63 4.94 -2.25 -9.12
N ARG A 64 4.28 -2.58 -10.22
CA ARG A 64 4.73 -2.20 -11.56
C ARG A 64 4.81 -0.68 -11.74
N SER A 65 3.86 0.06 -11.18
CA SER A 65 3.82 1.53 -11.26
C SER A 65 4.97 2.16 -10.50
N VAL A 66 5.27 1.74 -9.28
CA VAL A 66 6.38 2.29 -8.48
C VAL A 66 7.74 1.95 -9.08
N LYS A 67 7.90 0.77 -9.69
CA LYS A 67 9.11 0.45 -10.47
C LYS A 67 9.29 1.40 -11.67
N ARG A 68 8.22 1.71 -12.38
CA ARG A 68 8.25 2.67 -13.50
C ARG A 68 8.57 4.09 -13.05
N MET A 69 8.22 4.47 -11.83
CA MET A 69 8.61 5.74 -11.22
C MET A 69 10.08 5.75 -10.73
N GLY A 70 10.81 4.64 -10.86
CA GLY A 70 12.24 4.56 -10.59
C GLY A 70 12.60 4.04 -9.21
N ILE A 71 11.65 3.52 -8.40
CA ILE A 71 11.97 2.85 -7.15
C ILE A 71 12.56 1.47 -7.49
N PRO A 72 13.81 1.16 -7.09
CA PRO A 72 14.43 -0.13 -7.38
C PRO A 72 13.85 -1.24 -6.50
N ASP A 73 13.89 -2.50 -6.97
CA ASP A 73 13.39 -3.66 -6.21
C ASP A 73 13.99 -3.77 -4.81
N SER A 74 15.24 -3.38 -4.64
CA SER A 74 15.91 -3.35 -3.32
C SER A 74 15.27 -2.39 -2.31
N GLN A 75 14.38 -1.50 -2.76
CA GLN A 75 13.60 -0.55 -1.95
C GLN A 75 12.10 -0.81 -2.04
N ILE A 76 11.68 -1.95 -2.58
CA ILE A 76 10.30 -2.38 -2.59
C ILE A 76 10.19 -3.65 -1.75
N ILE A 77 9.21 -3.71 -0.86
CA ILE A 77 8.82 -4.93 -0.16
C ILE A 77 7.43 -5.33 -0.67
N LEU A 78 7.39 -6.44 -1.40
CA LEU A 78 6.15 -6.99 -1.95
C LEU A 78 5.70 -8.22 -1.16
N MET A 79 4.52 -8.13 -0.56
CA MET A 79 3.89 -9.18 0.24
C MET A 79 2.61 -9.66 -0.47
N ILE A 80 2.58 -10.89 -0.98
CA ILE A 80 1.45 -11.46 -1.72
C ILE A 80 1.01 -12.78 -1.11
N SER A 81 -0.22 -12.84 -0.63
CA SER A 81 -0.77 -13.99 0.10
C SER A 81 -1.07 -15.21 -0.79
N ASP A 82 -1.25 -15.04 -2.10
CA ASP A 82 -1.55 -16.13 -3.02
C ASP A 82 -0.93 -15.90 -4.41
N ASP A 83 -0.52 -16.98 -5.06
CA ASP A 83 0.09 -16.92 -6.40
C ASP A 83 -0.98 -17.14 -7.49
N MET A 84 -1.62 -16.05 -7.90
CA MET A 84 -2.64 -16.09 -8.96
C MET A 84 -2.06 -16.43 -10.33
N ALA A 85 -0.78 -16.20 -10.56
CA ALA A 85 -0.12 -16.54 -11.82
C ALA A 85 0.02 -18.05 -12.00
N CYS A 86 0.23 -18.79 -10.90
CA CYS A 86 0.38 -20.25 -10.89
C CYS A 86 -0.90 -20.99 -10.44
N ASP A 87 -2.02 -20.30 -10.18
CA ASP A 87 -3.27 -20.96 -9.80
C ASP A 87 -3.80 -21.84 -10.95
N ALA A 88 -4.22 -23.06 -10.62
CA ALA A 88 -4.76 -24.02 -11.59
C ALA A 88 -6.03 -23.54 -12.33
N ARG A 89 -6.72 -22.54 -11.77
CA ARG A 89 -7.90 -21.91 -12.39
C ARG A 89 -7.54 -20.80 -13.37
N ASN A 90 -6.27 -20.36 -13.39
CA ASN A 90 -5.83 -19.30 -14.28
C ASN A 90 -5.79 -19.80 -15.72
N PRO A 91 -6.62 -19.26 -16.64
CA PRO A 91 -6.64 -19.68 -18.02
C PRO A 91 -5.38 -19.26 -18.81
N TRP A 92 -4.57 -18.35 -18.27
CA TRP A 92 -3.29 -17.88 -18.82
C TRP A 92 -2.17 -18.04 -17.77
N PRO A 93 -1.62 -19.26 -17.61
CA PRO A 93 -0.58 -19.53 -16.60
C PRO A 93 0.62 -18.59 -16.75
N GLY A 94 1.15 -18.15 -15.60
CA GLY A 94 2.29 -17.24 -15.55
C GLY A 94 1.93 -15.77 -15.80
N THR A 95 0.65 -15.43 -15.85
CA THR A 95 0.20 -14.05 -16.09
C THR A 95 -0.83 -13.59 -15.06
N VAL A 96 -0.87 -12.29 -14.81
CA VAL A 96 -1.93 -11.62 -14.07
C VAL A 96 -2.32 -10.35 -14.82
N PHE A 97 -3.61 -10.13 -15.00
CA PHE A 97 -4.14 -8.96 -15.69
C PHE A 97 -5.08 -8.16 -14.80
N ASN A 98 -4.97 -6.83 -14.84
CA ASN A 98 -5.87 -5.93 -14.12
C ASN A 98 -6.88 -5.22 -15.03
N ASN A 99 -7.06 -5.72 -16.26
CA ASN A 99 -8.09 -5.22 -17.17
C ASN A 99 -8.63 -6.34 -18.08
N VAL A 100 -9.85 -6.15 -18.57
CA VAL A 100 -10.56 -7.13 -19.41
C VAL A 100 -9.87 -7.37 -20.74
N GLN A 101 -9.15 -6.38 -21.28
CA GLN A 101 -8.47 -6.48 -22.58
C GLN A 101 -7.13 -7.23 -22.51
N HIS A 102 -6.63 -7.57 -21.33
CA HIS A 102 -5.37 -8.29 -21.10
C HIS A 102 -4.13 -7.63 -21.76
N HIS A 103 -4.13 -6.31 -21.88
CA HIS A 103 -3.04 -5.60 -22.59
C HIS A 103 -1.73 -5.60 -21.82
N ILE A 104 -1.79 -5.65 -20.48
CA ILE A 104 -0.60 -5.56 -19.63
C ILE A 104 -0.62 -6.73 -18.64
N ASN A 105 0.35 -7.64 -18.81
CA ASN A 105 0.66 -8.63 -17.78
C ASN A 105 1.36 -7.92 -16.61
N VAL A 106 0.65 -7.75 -15.48
CA VAL A 106 1.19 -7.06 -14.30
C VAL A 106 2.11 -7.96 -13.47
N TYR A 107 2.04 -9.29 -13.65
CA TYR A 107 3.02 -10.22 -13.07
C TYR A 107 4.38 -10.07 -13.76
N GLY A 108 4.40 -10.08 -15.12
CA GLY A 108 5.62 -9.89 -15.91
C GLY A 108 6.68 -10.96 -15.62
N ASP A 109 7.90 -10.72 -16.16
CA ASP A 109 9.02 -11.66 -16.03
C ASP A 109 9.93 -11.35 -14.82
N ASN A 110 9.79 -10.16 -14.23
CA ASN A 110 10.73 -9.62 -13.24
C ASN A 110 10.03 -9.22 -11.92
N VAL A 111 8.96 -9.90 -11.54
CA VAL A 111 8.33 -9.66 -10.23
C VAL A 111 9.15 -10.32 -9.12
N GLU A 112 9.52 -9.53 -8.11
CA GLU A 112 10.20 -10.01 -6.90
C GLU A 112 9.22 -9.97 -5.73
N VAL A 113 8.73 -11.13 -5.30
CA VAL A 113 7.83 -11.25 -4.14
C VAL A 113 8.67 -11.64 -2.93
N ASP A 114 8.75 -10.77 -1.93
CA ASP A 114 9.57 -10.96 -0.73
C ASP A 114 8.89 -11.84 0.32
N TYR A 115 7.59 -11.66 0.52
CA TYR A 115 6.78 -12.48 1.42
C TYR A 115 5.66 -13.15 0.63
N ARG A 116 5.62 -14.49 0.68
CA ARG A 116 4.70 -15.29 -0.14
C ARG A 116 3.80 -16.16 0.72
N GLY A 117 2.53 -16.27 0.30
CA GLY A 117 1.60 -17.21 0.90
C GLY A 117 1.49 -17.04 2.41
N TYR A 118 1.81 -18.09 3.16
CA TYR A 118 1.71 -18.09 4.63
C TYR A 118 2.68 -17.15 5.35
N GLU A 119 3.67 -16.59 4.68
CA GLU A 119 4.53 -15.55 5.28
C GLU A 119 3.83 -14.19 5.40
N VAL A 120 2.72 -13.99 4.67
CA VAL A 120 1.95 -12.73 4.69
C VAL A 120 1.00 -12.75 5.88
N THR A 121 1.51 -12.42 7.06
CA THR A 121 0.78 -12.36 8.32
C THR A 121 0.80 -10.95 8.90
N VAL A 122 -0.17 -10.65 9.78
CA VAL A 122 -0.17 -9.39 10.55
C VAL A 122 1.15 -9.24 11.32
N GLU A 123 1.62 -10.31 11.96
CA GLU A 123 2.88 -10.29 12.72
C GLU A 123 4.08 -9.91 11.84
N ASN A 124 4.27 -10.58 10.70
CA ASN A 124 5.38 -10.28 9.80
C ASN A 124 5.27 -8.86 9.23
N PHE A 125 4.07 -8.41 8.87
CA PHE A 125 3.84 -7.06 8.41
C PHE A 125 4.25 -6.01 9.46
N ILE A 126 3.79 -6.14 10.69
CA ILE A 126 4.16 -5.23 11.79
C ILE A 126 5.67 -5.29 12.08
N ARG A 127 6.30 -6.48 12.02
CA ARG A 127 7.76 -6.63 12.18
C ARG A 127 8.53 -5.89 11.09
N VAL A 128 8.06 -5.96 9.84
CA VAL A 128 8.65 -5.22 8.70
C VAL A 128 8.59 -3.72 8.95
N LEU A 129 7.41 -3.17 9.24
CA LEU A 129 7.25 -1.73 9.49
C LEU A 129 8.13 -1.26 10.65
N THR A 130 8.10 -1.96 11.76
CA THR A 130 8.78 -1.56 13.01
C THR A 130 10.27 -1.91 13.06
N GLY A 131 10.81 -2.55 11.98
CA GLY A 131 12.22 -2.95 11.90
C GLY A 131 12.62 -4.07 12.85
N ARG A 132 11.68 -4.99 13.14
CA ARG A 132 11.91 -6.14 14.04
C ARG A 132 12.14 -7.45 13.26
N VAL A 133 12.43 -7.36 11.97
CA VAL A 133 12.87 -8.50 11.17
C VAL A 133 14.28 -8.90 11.58
N LEU A 134 14.54 -10.19 11.74
CA LEU A 134 15.84 -10.70 12.18
C LEU A 134 16.96 -10.27 11.21
N GLU A 135 18.13 -9.96 11.74
CA GLU A 135 19.31 -9.60 10.93
C GLU A 135 19.79 -10.71 10.02
N THR A 136 19.49 -11.96 10.36
CA THR A 136 19.79 -13.15 9.55
C THR A 136 18.86 -13.30 8.33
N SER A 137 17.73 -12.59 8.31
CA SER A 137 16.81 -12.60 7.17
C SER A 137 17.43 -11.91 5.96
N PRO A 138 17.06 -12.31 4.73
CA PRO A 138 17.51 -11.63 3.50
C PRO A 138 17.27 -10.12 3.55
N LYS A 139 18.17 -9.35 2.92
CA LYS A 139 18.03 -7.88 2.89
C LYS A 139 16.75 -7.42 2.21
N SER A 140 16.27 -8.14 1.20
CA SER A 140 15.02 -7.87 0.50
C SER A 140 13.77 -7.94 1.41
N LYS A 141 13.84 -8.71 2.51
CA LYS A 141 12.75 -8.81 3.49
C LYS A 141 12.79 -7.72 4.57
N ARG A 142 13.73 -6.79 4.52
CA ARG A 142 13.94 -5.79 5.56
C ARG A 142 13.69 -4.38 5.06
N LEU A 143 12.78 -3.67 5.68
CA LEU A 143 12.53 -2.25 5.44
C LEU A 143 13.64 -1.43 6.11
N ASN A 144 14.75 -1.19 5.39
CA ASN A 144 15.93 -0.50 5.92
C ASN A 144 15.82 1.02 5.72
N THR A 145 14.76 1.61 6.25
CA THR A 145 14.47 3.04 6.17
C THR A 145 15.07 3.83 7.34
N ASN A 146 15.17 5.14 7.18
CA ASN A 146 15.64 6.10 8.17
C ASN A 146 14.81 7.40 8.13
N SER A 147 15.21 8.41 8.90
CA SER A 147 14.51 9.70 8.99
C SER A 147 14.45 10.52 7.68
N GLY A 148 15.20 10.14 6.66
CA GLY A 148 15.17 10.77 5.33
C GLY A 148 14.41 9.92 4.29
N SER A 149 13.71 8.86 4.69
CA SER A 149 13.01 7.96 3.78
C SER A 149 11.55 8.34 3.62
N ASN A 150 11.08 8.49 2.38
CA ASN A 150 9.65 8.53 2.08
C ASN A 150 9.16 7.11 1.79
N ILE A 151 7.99 6.74 2.31
CA ILE A 151 7.44 5.39 2.21
C ILE A 151 6.05 5.45 1.61
N LEU A 152 5.85 4.78 0.46
CA LEU A 152 4.52 4.39 0.00
C LEU A 152 4.12 3.09 0.69
N LEU A 153 3.08 3.10 1.49
CA LEU A 153 2.43 1.90 2.00
C LEU A 153 1.09 1.71 1.27
N TYR A 154 1.01 0.66 0.47
CA TYR A 154 -0.22 0.25 -0.21
C TYR A 154 -0.71 -1.09 0.32
N MET A 155 -1.98 -1.17 0.70
CA MET A 155 -2.60 -2.40 1.21
C MET A 155 -3.91 -2.66 0.48
N THR A 156 -4.17 -3.92 0.12
CA THR A 156 -5.44 -4.32 -0.50
C THR A 156 -5.89 -5.69 0.01
N GLY A 157 -7.19 -5.82 0.25
CA GLY A 157 -7.81 -7.04 0.75
C GLY A 157 -9.22 -6.83 1.26
N HIS A 158 -9.80 -7.86 1.88
CA HIS A 158 -11.07 -7.74 2.59
C HIS A 158 -10.89 -7.01 3.92
N GLY A 159 -11.90 -6.27 4.32
CA GLY A 159 -11.90 -5.57 5.60
C GLY A 159 -13.30 -5.16 6.03
N GLY A 160 -13.35 -4.41 7.10
CA GLY A 160 -14.57 -3.85 7.67
C GLY A 160 -14.22 -2.66 8.55
N ASP A 161 -15.15 -2.29 9.42
CA ASP A 161 -14.97 -1.15 10.31
C ASP A 161 -13.80 -1.40 11.30
N GLY A 162 -12.72 -0.65 11.11
CA GLY A 162 -11.54 -0.69 11.96
C GLY A 162 -10.60 -1.88 11.75
N PHE A 163 -10.74 -2.68 10.68
CA PHE A 163 -9.84 -3.81 10.43
C PHE A 163 -9.63 -4.13 8.95
N LEU A 164 -8.44 -4.70 8.64
CA LEU A 164 -8.11 -5.37 7.38
C LEU A 164 -7.80 -6.84 7.64
N LYS A 165 -8.42 -7.75 6.87
CA LYS A 165 -8.17 -9.20 6.99
C LYS A 165 -6.88 -9.61 6.31
N PHE A 166 -6.13 -10.47 6.99
CA PHE A 166 -4.99 -11.19 6.44
C PHE A 166 -5.34 -12.66 6.26
N GLN A 167 -5.29 -13.15 5.02
CA GLN A 167 -5.57 -14.54 4.60
C GLN A 167 -6.91 -15.09 5.10
N ASP A 168 -7.91 -14.22 5.30
CA ASP A 168 -9.24 -14.53 5.84
C ASP A 168 -9.25 -15.18 7.24
N SER A 169 -8.12 -15.16 7.96
CA SER A 169 -7.96 -15.74 9.31
C SER A 169 -7.65 -14.70 10.38
N ASP A 170 -6.69 -13.82 10.12
CA ASP A 170 -6.24 -12.81 11.08
C ASP A 170 -6.79 -11.43 10.69
N GLU A 171 -6.82 -10.51 11.63
CA GLU A 171 -7.26 -9.13 11.43
C GLU A 171 -6.19 -8.17 11.92
N LEU A 172 -5.74 -7.27 11.03
CA LEU A 172 -4.99 -6.09 11.40
C LEU A 172 -5.98 -5.00 11.79
N THR A 173 -5.96 -4.58 13.04
CA THR A 173 -6.84 -3.50 13.51
C THR A 173 -6.24 -2.12 13.22
N SER A 174 -7.10 -1.11 13.11
CA SER A 174 -6.70 0.29 12.95
C SER A 174 -5.83 0.77 14.13
N VAL A 175 -6.07 0.27 15.34
CA VAL A 175 -5.27 0.55 16.54
C VAL A 175 -3.85 -0.01 16.42
N GLU A 176 -3.71 -1.27 15.98
CA GLU A 176 -2.39 -1.89 15.80
C GLU A 176 -1.59 -1.17 14.72
N LEU A 177 -2.25 -0.79 13.61
CA LEU A 177 -1.62 -0.02 12.54
C LEU A 177 -1.15 1.36 13.03
N ALA A 178 -2.01 2.10 13.75
CA ALA A 178 -1.65 3.40 14.32
C ALA A 178 -0.47 3.29 15.28
N ASN A 179 -0.45 2.25 16.14
CA ASN A 179 0.66 1.98 17.05
C ASN A 179 1.95 1.57 16.32
N ALA A 180 1.84 0.87 15.19
CA ALA A 180 3.01 0.54 14.36
C ALA A 180 3.62 1.81 13.76
N PHE A 181 2.81 2.71 13.23
CA PHE A 181 3.28 4.01 12.72
C PHE A 181 3.95 4.85 13.79
N GLU A 182 3.39 4.89 14.99
CA GLU A 182 4.01 5.61 16.11
C GLU A 182 5.38 5.01 16.49
N GLN A 183 5.52 3.69 16.49
CA GLN A 183 6.81 3.05 16.71
C GLN A 183 7.82 3.39 15.59
N MET A 184 7.35 3.50 14.34
CA MET A 184 8.20 3.93 13.22
C MET A 184 8.67 5.38 13.42
N TYR A 185 7.77 6.26 13.84
CA TYR A 185 8.10 7.67 14.13
C TYR A 185 9.13 7.80 15.24
N GLN A 186 8.90 7.17 16.37
CA GLN A 186 9.82 7.20 17.52
C GLN A 186 11.20 6.62 17.19
N LYS A 187 11.27 5.64 16.27
CA LYS A 187 12.53 5.06 15.80
C LYS A 187 13.13 5.82 14.61
N GLN A 188 12.56 6.96 14.20
CA GLN A 188 13.00 7.77 13.07
C GLN A 188 13.14 6.95 11.78
N ARG A 189 12.12 6.15 11.44
CA ARG A 189 12.15 5.23 10.31
C ARG A 189 11.52 5.80 9.04
N TYR A 190 11.01 7.02 9.05
CA TYR A 190 10.49 7.69 7.88
C TYR A 190 10.60 9.23 8.01
N ASN A 191 10.62 9.89 6.86
CA ASN A 191 10.37 11.32 6.73
C ASN A 191 8.86 11.55 6.56
N GLU A 192 8.26 10.90 5.57
CA GLU A 192 6.83 10.92 5.29
C GLU A 192 6.32 9.53 4.87
N ILE A 193 5.06 9.23 5.17
CA ILE A 193 4.36 8.03 4.69
C ILE A 193 3.15 8.45 3.86
N LEU A 194 3.07 7.97 2.63
CA LEU A 194 1.83 7.95 1.86
C LEU A 194 1.15 6.60 2.09
N PHE A 195 0.09 6.60 2.89
CA PHE A 195 -0.70 5.41 3.20
C PHE A 195 -1.93 5.34 2.31
N VAL A 196 -2.00 4.30 1.48
CA VAL A 196 -3.12 4.02 0.57
C VAL A 196 -3.68 2.65 0.89
N ILE A 197 -4.97 2.57 1.15
CA ILE A 197 -5.64 1.31 1.47
C ILE A 197 -6.89 1.12 0.61
N ASP A 198 -6.98 -0.04 -0.04
CA ASP A 198 -8.07 -0.47 -0.92
C ASP A 198 -8.82 -1.64 -0.26
N THR A 199 -9.84 -1.32 0.52
CA THR A 199 -10.67 -2.28 1.29
C THR A 199 -12.05 -1.70 1.57
N CYS A 200 -12.98 -2.53 2.07
CA CYS A 200 -14.26 -2.04 2.57
C CYS A 200 -14.04 -1.17 3.82
N GLN A 201 -14.80 -0.06 3.93
CA GLN A 201 -14.71 0.89 5.05
C GLN A 201 -13.27 1.40 5.31
N ALA A 202 -12.52 1.62 4.24
CA ALA A 202 -11.09 1.92 4.27
C ALA A 202 -10.74 3.15 5.13
N GLU A 203 -11.60 4.17 5.18
CA GLU A 203 -11.44 5.36 6.03
C GLU A 203 -11.24 5.00 7.51
N SER A 204 -11.93 3.95 8.00
CA SER A 204 -11.83 3.51 9.39
C SER A 204 -10.42 3.05 9.78
N MET A 205 -9.62 2.61 8.81
CA MET A 205 -8.23 2.19 9.04
C MET A 205 -7.27 3.37 9.25
N SER A 206 -7.59 4.55 8.72
CA SER A 206 -6.77 5.76 8.86
C SER A 206 -7.23 6.68 9.99
N SER A 207 -8.45 6.54 10.48
CA SER A 207 -9.09 7.45 11.44
C SER A 207 -8.37 7.55 12.79
N LEU A 208 -7.65 6.53 13.20
CA LEU A 208 -6.93 6.45 14.49
C LEU A 208 -5.43 6.79 14.37
N ILE A 209 -4.94 7.15 13.18
CA ILE A 209 -3.54 7.53 12.99
C ILE A 209 -3.29 8.87 13.68
N TYR A 210 -2.36 8.89 14.61
CA TYR A 210 -1.97 10.06 15.39
C TYR A 210 -0.51 10.47 15.19
N SER A 211 0.28 9.65 14.50
CA SER A 211 1.68 9.93 14.19
C SER A 211 1.79 11.03 13.13
N PRO A 212 2.79 11.93 13.22
CA PRO A 212 2.96 12.99 12.25
C PRO A 212 3.49 12.50 10.90
N ASN A 213 3.37 13.35 9.88
CA ASN A 213 3.92 13.16 8.53
C ASN A 213 3.36 11.90 7.82
N ILE A 214 2.08 11.60 8.05
CA ILE A 214 1.37 10.53 7.36
C ILE A 214 0.22 11.12 6.57
N ILE A 215 0.22 10.87 5.26
CA ILE A 215 -0.84 11.24 4.33
C ILE A 215 -1.67 9.97 4.09
N GLY A 216 -2.90 9.95 4.61
CA GLY A 216 -3.83 8.83 4.41
C GLY A 216 -4.73 9.04 3.21
N LYS A 217 -4.91 8.00 2.38
CA LYS A 217 -5.87 7.94 1.28
C LYS A 217 -6.60 6.59 1.32
N SER A 218 -7.92 6.62 1.30
CA SER A 218 -8.82 5.44 1.31
C SER A 218 -9.74 5.45 0.09
#